data_e995cdd94757008dfd68a326e3e3f289
#
_entry.id   e995cdd94757008dfd68a326e3e3f289
#
_cell.length_a   1.000
_cell.length_b   1.000
_cell.length_c   1.000
_cell.angle_alpha   90.00
_cell.angle_beta   90.00
_cell.angle_gamma   90.00
#
_symmetry.space_group_name_H-M   'P 1'
#
loop_
_entity.id
_entity.type
_entity.pdbx_description
1 polymer ?
#
loop_
_entity_poly.entity_id
_entity_poly.type
_entity_poly.pdbx_seq_one_letter_code
_entity_poly.pdbx_strand_id
1 'polypeptide(L)'
;AHMLPFDTTLYRKGWYDNHRAGGPETWVENYYKGPKDNIMYTSNRTEVYLRGEEGAISTPPRIQMIYDQIKSTGKTGWDGLFWQSQYKAFTDYFQKKGLAPHFGSLDALTRAMGNVSFEHQGRRIEGMRMQNLGDAYMVNGWEAMPYDNHSGIVDIYRNPKGDASVLAYYNQSLYVAVASRNQVVKLPGIATVDFYIVNEENLKGAHTLDIKLIAPDGKVVYTRNEEVNIKGGENFGQLLLEDVEIPINGMAGTYRVEAGLKAGGQEIFALGNDEVVAVSWQASDLAGKGAYYGSNNDKVAAFYKQATGKELPAFTSEMGKLDWLVVT
;
A
#
# COMPACT_ATOMS: atom_id res chain seq x y z
N ALA A 1 -21.98 2.60 6.13
CA ALA A 1 -23.19 2.93 5.57
C ALA A 1 -23.23 3.36 4.15
N HIS A 2 -23.93 3.85 3.42
CA HIS A 2 -24.53 3.17 2.58
C HIS A 2 -25.35 3.75 1.58
N MET A 3 -25.38 3.56 0.66
CA MET A 3 -26.25 3.70 -0.47
C MET A 3 -27.33 4.71 -0.26
N LEU A 4 -27.12 5.84 -0.76
CA LEU A 4 -28.18 6.71 -1.13
C LEU A 4 -28.12 6.89 -2.63
N PRO A 5 -29.23 6.89 -3.29
CA PRO A 5 -30.58 6.79 -2.75
C PRO A 5 -31.03 5.35 -2.62
N PHE A 6 -31.84 5.08 -1.62
CA PHE A 6 -32.60 3.81 -1.52
C PHE A 6 -33.59 3.62 -2.64
N ASP A 7 -33.87 4.67 -3.39
CA ASP A 7 -34.72 4.63 -4.57
C ASP A 7 -33.88 4.22 -5.79
N THR A 8 -34.12 3.02 -6.29
CA THR A 8 -33.45 2.49 -7.48
C THR A 8 -33.70 3.33 -8.74
N THR A 9 -34.73 4.17 -8.75
CA THR A 9 -35.01 5.11 -9.86
C THR A 9 -34.06 6.30 -9.85
N LEU A 10 -33.49 6.63 -8.68
CA LEU A 10 -32.51 7.70 -8.52
C LEU A 10 -31.08 7.15 -8.49
N TYR A 11 -30.91 5.83 -8.50
CA TYR A 11 -29.60 5.21 -8.65
C TYR A 11 -28.95 5.73 -9.93
N ARG A 12 -27.76 6.26 -9.83
CA ARG A 12 -27.00 6.99 -10.86
C ARG A 12 -27.42 8.44 -11.10
N LYS A 13 -28.21 9.03 -10.21
CA LYS A 13 -28.60 10.45 -10.28
C LYS A 13 -28.36 11.23 -8.99
N GLY A 14 -27.62 10.66 -8.07
CA GLY A 14 -27.36 11.25 -6.76
C GLY A 14 -26.00 10.91 -6.24
N TRP A 15 -25.91 10.66 -4.98
CA TRP A 15 -24.70 10.30 -4.27
C TRP A 15 -24.38 8.82 -4.44
N TYR A 16 -23.13 8.52 -4.55
CA TYR A 16 -22.66 7.15 -4.48
C TYR A 16 -21.62 7.04 -3.37
N ASP A 17 -21.90 6.24 -2.36
CA ASP A 17 -20.97 5.91 -1.29
C ASP A 17 -20.50 4.46 -1.45
N ASN A 18 -19.23 4.30 -1.74
CA ASN A 18 -18.60 2.99 -1.79
C ASN A 18 -17.90 2.70 -0.47
N HIS A 19 -18.47 1.77 0.27
CA HIS A 19 -17.96 1.30 1.52
C HIS A 19 -17.31 -0.08 1.35
N ARG A 20 -16.00 -0.13 1.43
CA ARG A 20 -15.27 -1.39 1.49
C ARG A 20 -14.53 -1.48 2.82
N ALA A 21 -14.99 -2.36 3.68
CA ALA A 21 -14.24 -2.73 4.88
C ALA A 21 -12.92 -3.39 4.48
N GLY A 22 -11.85 -3.09 5.21
CA GLY A 22 -10.57 -3.74 5.02
C GLY A 22 -10.61 -5.22 5.44
N GLY A 23 -9.87 -6.05 4.75
CA GLY A 23 -9.65 -7.47 5.05
C GLY A 23 -8.26 -7.89 4.53
N PRO A 24 -7.83 -9.13 4.75
CA PRO A 24 -6.54 -9.61 4.26
C PRO A 24 -6.37 -9.44 2.74
N GLU A 25 -7.46 -9.56 1.99
CA GLU A 25 -7.48 -9.40 0.54
C GLU A 25 -7.11 -7.98 0.10
N THR A 26 -7.37 -6.99 0.93
CA THR A 26 -7.10 -5.58 0.60
C THR A 26 -5.63 -5.29 0.39
N TRP A 27 -4.73 -6.06 0.94
CA TRP A 27 -3.31 -5.96 0.67
C TRP A 27 -2.98 -6.19 -0.81
N VAL A 28 -3.54 -7.23 -1.40
CA VAL A 28 -3.30 -7.59 -2.80
C VAL A 28 -4.11 -6.71 -3.75
N GLU A 29 -5.33 -6.35 -3.37
CA GLU A 29 -6.21 -5.51 -4.17
C GLU A 29 -5.72 -4.07 -4.30
N ASN A 30 -4.92 -3.59 -3.35
CA ASN A 30 -4.42 -2.22 -3.36
C ASN A 30 -3.08 -2.04 -4.06
N TYR A 31 -2.47 -3.10 -4.56
CA TYR A 31 -1.34 -2.94 -5.44
C TYR A 31 -1.82 -2.40 -6.79
N TYR A 32 -1.22 -1.31 -7.19
CA TYR A 32 -1.48 -0.71 -8.48
C TYR A 32 -1.07 -1.67 -9.61
N LYS A 33 -1.93 -1.86 -10.60
CA LYS A 33 -1.71 -2.77 -11.74
C LYS A 33 -1.81 -2.07 -13.08
N GLY A 34 -2.09 -0.79 -13.08
CA GLY A 34 -2.21 0.02 -14.28
C GLY A 34 -3.45 0.94 -14.26
N PRO A 35 -3.56 1.87 -15.21
CA PRO A 35 -4.61 2.90 -15.19
C PRO A 35 -6.02 2.35 -15.44
N LYS A 36 -6.14 1.12 -15.89
CA LYS A 36 -7.44 0.46 -16.11
C LYS A 36 -7.92 -0.31 -14.88
N ASP A 37 -7.04 -0.54 -13.90
CA ASP A 37 -7.36 -1.22 -12.65
C ASP A 37 -7.82 -0.18 -11.62
N ASN A 38 -9.05 0.27 -11.77
CA ASN A 38 -9.61 1.27 -10.89
C ASN A 38 -10.01 0.66 -9.55
N ILE A 39 -9.45 1.16 -8.47
CA ILE A 39 -9.87 0.85 -7.10
C ILE A 39 -11.33 1.24 -6.87
N MET A 40 -11.81 2.21 -7.63
CA MET A 40 -13.15 2.76 -7.57
C MET A 40 -13.81 2.62 -8.93
N TYR A 41 -14.99 2.01 -8.94
CA TYR A 41 -15.78 1.89 -10.14
C TYR A 41 -17.02 2.77 -10.05
N THR A 42 -17.09 3.78 -10.91
CA THR A 42 -18.33 4.51 -11.20
C THR A 42 -18.61 4.44 -12.70
N SER A 43 -19.82 4.09 -13.05
CA SER A 43 -20.25 4.05 -14.45
C SER A 43 -20.58 5.44 -15.01
N ASN A 44 -20.60 6.46 -14.15
CA ASN A 44 -21.12 7.79 -14.48
C ASN A 44 -20.36 8.85 -13.66
N ARG A 45 -19.69 9.77 -14.34
CA ARG A 45 -18.96 10.89 -13.72
C ARG A 45 -19.83 12.10 -13.40
N THR A 46 -21.14 12.02 -13.61
CA THR A 46 -22.07 13.08 -13.25
C THR A 46 -22.64 12.94 -11.84
N GLU A 47 -22.36 11.84 -11.17
CA GLU A 47 -22.76 11.58 -9.80
C GLU A 47 -21.62 11.94 -8.84
N VAL A 48 -21.96 12.51 -7.69
CA VAL A 48 -21.02 12.71 -6.60
C VAL A 48 -20.62 11.35 -6.06
N TYR A 49 -19.33 11.04 -6.12
CA TYR A 49 -18.78 9.80 -5.63
C TYR A 49 -18.03 10.02 -4.33
N LEU A 50 -18.59 9.51 -3.25
CA LEU A 50 -17.99 9.58 -1.92
C LEU A 50 -17.43 8.21 -1.51
N ARG A 51 -16.27 8.25 -0.90
CA ARG A 51 -15.76 7.13 -0.16
C ARG A 51 -15.92 7.41 1.33
N GLY A 52 -17.04 7.00 1.88
CA GLY A 52 -17.48 7.35 3.22
C GLY A 52 -16.68 6.65 4.32
N GLU A 53 -16.10 5.50 4.02
CA GLU A 53 -15.20 4.80 4.94
C GLU A 53 -14.01 4.23 4.19
N GLU A 54 -12.89 4.94 4.25
CA GLU A 54 -11.63 4.41 3.74
C GLU A 54 -10.98 3.52 4.79
N GLY A 55 -11.18 2.22 4.64
CA GLY A 55 -10.61 1.22 5.54
C GLY A 55 -9.09 1.13 5.42
N ALA A 56 -8.43 1.08 6.55
CA ALA A 56 -7.01 0.73 6.65
C ALA A 56 -6.84 -0.71 7.13
N ILE A 57 -5.61 -1.20 7.07
CA ILE A 57 -5.27 -2.45 7.74
C ILE A 57 -5.37 -2.23 9.24
N SER A 58 -6.16 -3.06 9.90
CA SER A 58 -6.28 -3.02 11.34
C SER A 58 -4.97 -3.41 12.00
N THR A 59 -4.39 -2.49 12.75
CA THR A 59 -3.19 -2.72 13.55
C THR A 59 -3.42 -2.19 14.97
N PRO A 60 -2.77 -2.77 15.98
CA PRO A 60 -2.93 -2.27 17.34
C PRO A 60 -2.45 -0.83 17.45
N PRO A 61 -3.05 -0.01 18.34
CA PRO A 61 -2.49 1.28 18.70
C PRO A 61 -1.16 1.09 19.46
N ARG A 62 -0.50 2.19 19.80
CA ARG A 62 0.75 2.16 20.58
C ARG A 62 0.48 1.78 22.04
N ILE A 63 0.27 0.50 22.27
CA ILE A 63 -0.20 -0.06 23.56
C ILE A 63 0.69 0.33 24.73
N GLN A 64 2.01 0.44 24.53
CA GLN A 64 2.95 0.90 25.56
C GLN A 64 2.61 2.33 26.00
N MET A 65 2.35 3.24 25.06
CA MET A 65 1.99 4.63 25.38
C MET A 65 0.67 4.72 26.15
N ILE A 66 -0.32 3.95 25.74
CA ILE A 66 -1.61 3.88 26.45
C ILE A 66 -1.39 3.43 27.89
N TYR A 67 -0.62 2.36 28.09
CA TYR A 67 -0.30 1.84 29.42
C TYR A 67 0.42 2.88 30.29
N ASP A 68 1.41 3.56 29.73
CA ASP A 68 2.18 4.58 30.46
C ASP A 68 1.30 5.78 30.85
N GLN A 69 0.37 6.19 30.00
CA GLN A 69 -0.58 7.25 30.30
C GLN A 69 -1.59 6.82 31.37
N ILE A 70 -2.13 5.62 31.33
CA ILE A 70 -2.99 5.09 32.40
C ILE A 70 -2.22 5.09 33.72
N LYS A 71 -0.97 4.62 33.71
CA LYS A 71 -0.13 4.57 34.91
C LYS A 71 0.17 5.96 35.45
N SER A 72 0.46 6.93 34.60
CA SER A 72 0.79 8.31 35.02
C SER A 72 -0.40 9.05 35.57
N THR A 73 -1.59 8.82 35.03
CA THR A 73 -2.83 9.51 35.52
C THR A 73 -3.43 8.87 36.78
N GLY A 74 -3.08 7.62 37.05
CA GLY A 74 -3.67 6.81 38.11
C GLY A 74 -5.16 6.54 37.94
N LYS A 75 -5.74 6.87 36.79
CA LYS A 75 -7.15 6.70 36.47
C LYS A 75 -7.32 5.70 35.35
N THR A 76 -8.13 4.69 35.58
CA THR A 76 -8.58 3.76 34.56
C THR A 76 -10.02 4.13 34.18
N GLY A 77 -10.24 4.51 32.91
CA GLY A 77 -11.57 4.54 32.34
C GLY A 77 -12.16 3.12 32.21
N TRP A 78 -13.35 3.01 31.66
CA TRP A 78 -14.02 1.71 31.42
C TRP A 78 -13.17 0.76 30.55
N ASP A 79 -12.35 1.29 29.68
CA ASP A 79 -11.46 0.57 28.78
C ASP A 79 -10.03 0.39 29.34
N GLY A 80 -9.69 1.06 30.44
CA GLY A 80 -8.34 1.02 30.99
C GLY A 80 -7.87 -0.37 31.40
N LEU A 81 -8.77 -1.19 31.97
CA LEU A 81 -8.46 -2.58 32.31
C LEU A 81 -8.22 -3.44 31.06
N PHE A 82 -8.98 -3.18 30.00
CA PHE A 82 -8.76 -3.83 28.71
C PHE A 82 -7.34 -3.52 28.19
N TRP A 83 -6.97 -2.26 28.12
CA TRP A 83 -5.65 -1.85 27.61
C TRP A 83 -4.49 -2.35 28.48
N GLN A 84 -4.65 -2.42 29.79
CA GLN A 84 -3.67 -3.04 30.67
C GLN A 84 -3.50 -4.53 30.39
N SER A 85 -4.59 -5.24 30.13
CA SER A 85 -4.55 -6.65 29.77
C SER A 85 -3.88 -6.87 28.40
N GLN A 86 -4.17 -6.01 27.44
CA GLN A 86 -3.51 -6.04 26.11
C GLN A 86 -2.02 -5.75 26.23
N TYR A 87 -1.62 -4.74 27.00
CA TYR A 87 -0.21 -4.45 27.23
C TYR A 87 0.53 -5.67 27.79
N LYS A 88 -0.07 -6.33 28.79
CA LYS A 88 0.52 -7.55 29.34
C LYS A 88 0.64 -8.66 28.29
N ALA A 89 -0.41 -8.93 27.54
CA ALA A 89 -0.43 -9.99 26.54
C ALA A 89 0.60 -9.71 25.41
N PHE A 90 0.70 -8.48 24.94
CA PHE A 90 1.68 -8.08 23.92
C PHE A 90 3.12 -8.14 24.45
N THR A 91 3.33 -7.73 25.70
CA THR A 91 4.66 -7.81 26.34
C THR A 91 5.11 -9.27 26.49
N ASP A 92 4.23 -10.13 26.98
CA ASP A 92 4.51 -11.56 27.14
C ASP A 92 4.82 -12.21 25.76
N TYR A 93 4.06 -11.85 24.73
CA TYR A 93 4.28 -12.35 23.36
C TYR A 93 5.60 -11.84 22.78
N PHE A 94 5.91 -10.55 22.93
CA PHE A 94 7.12 -9.91 22.45
C PHE A 94 8.37 -10.59 23.04
N GLN A 95 8.34 -10.85 24.33
CA GLN A 95 9.41 -11.57 25.04
C GLN A 95 9.50 -13.03 24.59
N LYS A 96 8.37 -13.75 24.58
CA LYS A 96 8.30 -15.17 24.19
C LYS A 96 8.84 -15.42 22.77
N LYS A 97 8.62 -14.47 21.87
CA LYS A 97 9.06 -14.56 20.46
C LYS A 97 10.45 -13.99 20.23
N GLY A 98 11.10 -13.43 21.25
CA GLY A 98 12.44 -12.87 21.13
C GLY A 98 12.50 -11.71 20.14
N LEU A 99 11.51 -10.81 20.12
CA LEU A 99 11.38 -9.75 19.10
C LEU A 99 12.27 -8.53 19.39
N ALA A 100 12.83 -8.41 20.59
CA ALA A 100 13.65 -7.27 20.99
C ALA A 100 14.87 -7.00 20.08
N PRO A 101 15.63 -8.00 19.61
CA PRO A 101 16.74 -7.76 18.68
C PRO A 101 16.31 -7.14 17.33
N HIS A 102 15.06 -7.34 16.94
CA HIS A 102 14.52 -6.87 15.64
C HIS A 102 13.86 -5.50 15.75
N PHE A 103 13.16 -5.24 16.84
CA PHE A 103 12.35 -4.02 17.01
C PHE A 103 12.81 -3.12 18.16
N GLY A 104 13.70 -3.58 19.04
CA GLY A 104 14.15 -2.85 20.21
C GLY A 104 13.13 -2.83 21.34
N SER A 105 11.90 -2.39 21.09
CA SER A 105 10.84 -2.27 22.10
C SER A 105 9.45 -2.63 21.53
N LEU A 106 8.52 -2.89 22.46
CA LEU A 106 7.10 -3.11 22.09
C LEU A 106 6.51 -1.86 21.43
N ASP A 107 6.87 -0.67 21.89
CA ASP A 107 6.41 0.58 21.29
C ASP A 107 6.93 0.74 19.85
N ALA A 108 8.19 0.42 19.60
CA ALA A 108 8.74 0.44 18.25
C ALA A 108 8.05 -0.56 17.31
N LEU A 109 7.73 -1.77 17.80
CA LEU A 109 6.96 -2.74 17.02
C LEU A 109 5.57 -2.21 16.67
N THR A 110 4.81 -1.74 17.65
CA THR A 110 3.44 -1.27 17.39
C THR A 110 3.43 0.00 16.52
N ARG A 111 4.43 0.88 16.67
CA ARG A 111 4.62 2.03 15.76
C ARG A 111 4.91 1.60 14.32
N ALA A 112 5.77 0.60 14.13
CA ALA A 112 6.05 0.05 12.79
C ALA A 112 4.78 -0.53 12.15
N MET A 113 3.97 -1.25 12.92
CA MET A 113 2.66 -1.74 12.46
C MET A 113 1.71 -0.58 12.09
N GLY A 114 1.70 0.48 12.89
CA GLY A 114 0.93 1.69 12.61
C GLY A 114 1.37 2.38 11.31
N ASN A 115 2.67 2.43 11.02
CA ASN A 115 3.18 2.98 9.77
C ASN A 115 2.70 2.17 8.56
N VAL A 116 2.70 0.84 8.64
CA VAL A 116 2.15 -0.01 7.58
C VAL A 116 0.67 0.27 7.34
N SER A 117 -0.11 0.47 8.43
CA SER A 117 -1.52 0.85 8.32
C SER A 117 -1.69 2.20 7.61
N PHE A 118 -0.89 3.20 7.96
CA PHE A 118 -0.93 4.54 7.36
C PHE A 118 -0.50 4.54 5.90
N GLU A 119 0.53 3.79 5.56
CA GLU A 119 0.97 3.65 4.17
C GLU A 119 -0.10 3.00 3.30
N HIS A 120 -0.69 1.90 3.78
CA HIS A 120 -1.78 1.24 3.08
C HIS A 120 -2.96 2.19 2.84
N GLN A 121 -3.36 2.95 3.87
CA GLN A 121 -4.42 3.94 3.76
C GLN A 121 -4.05 5.07 2.79
N GLY A 122 -2.82 5.56 2.88
CA GLY A 122 -2.30 6.58 1.99
C GLY A 122 -2.30 6.16 0.53
N ARG A 123 -1.87 4.93 0.22
CA ARG A 123 -1.91 4.38 -1.15
C ARG A 123 -3.34 4.27 -1.69
N ARG A 124 -4.31 3.98 -0.85
CA ARG A 124 -5.72 3.97 -1.25
C ARG A 124 -6.23 5.38 -1.56
N ILE A 125 -5.87 6.37 -0.74
CA ILE A 125 -6.16 7.78 -1.00
C ILE A 125 -5.50 8.23 -2.31
N GLU A 126 -4.23 7.89 -2.50
CA GLU A 126 -3.49 8.20 -3.71
C GLU A 126 -4.15 7.60 -4.96
N GLY A 127 -4.50 6.31 -4.92
CA GLY A 127 -5.18 5.62 -6.02
C GLY A 127 -6.48 6.29 -6.44
N MET A 128 -7.21 6.86 -5.48
CA MET A 128 -8.42 7.63 -5.72
C MET A 128 -8.15 8.98 -6.39
N ARG A 129 -7.19 9.72 -5.84
CA ARG A 129 -6.84 11.08 -6.26
C ARG A 129 -6.18 11.09 -7.63
N MET A 130 -5.22 10.20 -7.88
CA MET A 130 -4.48 10.15 -9.14
C MET A 130 -5.37 9.77 -10.34
N GLN A 131 -6.45 9.02 -10.13
CA GLN A 131 -7.35 8.60 -11.19
C GLN A 131 -8.49 9.60 -11.45
N ASN A 132 -8.61 10.65 -10.67
CA ASN A 132 -9.66 11.68 -10.82
C ASN A 132 -11.08 11.09 -10.80
N LEU A 133 -11.33 10.12 -9.93
CA LEU A 133 -12.60 9.39 -9.90
C LEU A 133 -13.48 9.72 -8.71
N GLY A 134 -12.93 10.21 -7.61
CA GLY A 134 -13.66 10.50 -6.39
C GLY A 134 -13.78 11.98 -6.11
N ASP A 135 -14.92 12.40 -5.57
CA ASP A 135 -15.16 13.78 -5.15
C ASP A 135 -14.76 14.02 -3.70
N ALA A 136 -14.84 12.97 -2.86
CA ALA A 136 -14.38 13.03 -1.48
C ALA A 136 -14.07 11.64 -0.91
N TYR A 137 -13.26 11.63 0.12
CA TYR A 137 -12.98 10.44 0.93
C TYR A 137 -12.96 10.79 2.43
N MET A 138 -13.28 9.79 3.24
CA MET A 138 -13.22 9.89 4.69
C MET A 138 -12.42 8.72 5.24
N VAL A 139 -11.45 9.04 6.09
CA VAL A 139 -10.69 8.02 6.80
C VAL A 139 -11.59 7.38 7.85
N ASN A 140 -11.74 6.07 7.79
CA ASN A 140 -12.56 5.34 8.74
C ASN A 140 -11.89 5.30 10.11
N GLY A 141 -12.63 5.74 11.11
CA GLY A 141 -12.22 5.68 12.51
C GLY A 141 -11.07 6.62 12.82
N TRP A 142 -11.38 7.79 13.40
CA TRP A 142 -10.35 8.66 13.96
C TRP A 142 -9.59 7.96 15.08
N GLU A 143 -10.30 7.25 15.95
CA GLU A 143 -9.76 6.59 17.12
C GLU A 143 -9.81 5.08 17.01
N ALA A 144 -8.69 4.41 17.33
CA ALA A 144 -8.64 2.96 17.46
C ALA A 144 -9.31 2.52 18.76
N MET A 145 -10.46 1.85 18.65
CA MET A 145 -11.26 1.42 19.78
C MET A 145 -10.97 -0.04 20.20
N PRO A 146 -11.18 -0.41 21.47
CA PRO A 146 -10.85 -1.73 21.99
C PRO A 146 -11.55 -2.90 21.29
N TYR A 147 -12.82 -2.75 20.94
CA TYR A 147 -13.67 -3.85 20.51
C TYR A 147 -14.23 -3.71 19.11
N ASP A 148 -13.97 -2.58 18.45
CA ASP A 148 -14.57 -2.30 17.16
C ASP A 148 -13.51 -2.04 16.11
N ASN A 149 -12.94 -0.86 16.07
CA ASN A 149 -12.13 -0.42 14.95
C ASN A 149 -10.67 -0.22 15.31
N HIS A 150 -9.80 -1.11 14.82
CA HIS A 150 -8.35 -0.95 14.94
C HIS A 150 -7.72 -0.24 13.73
N SER A 151 -8.50 0.25 12.79
CA SER A 151 -8.02 1.02 11.64
C SER A 151 -7.80 2.51 11.95
N GLY A 152 -8.18 2.97 13.14
CA GLY A 152 -8.05 4.37 13.57
C GLY A 152 -6.63 4.94 13.46
N ILE A 153 -6.56 6.26 13.34
CA ILE A 153 -5.30 7.01 13.20
C ILE A 153 -4.65 7.24 14.55
N VAL A 154 -5.45 7.49 15.59
CA VAL A 154 -4.97 7.79 16.94
C VAL A 154 -5.51 6.78 17.95
N ASP A 155 -4.89 6.74 19.13
CA ASP A 155 -5.38 6.02 20.27
C ASP A 155 -6.39 6.86 21.10
N ILE A 156 -6.90 6.29 22.20
CA ILE A 156 -7.84 6.93 23.11
C ILE A 156 -7.30 8.22 23.77
N TYR A 157 -6.00 8.42 23.78
CA TYR A 157 -5.33 9.63 24.28
C TYR A 157 -4.88 10.56 23.16
N ARG A 158 -5.27 10.29 21.91
CA ARG A 158 -4.92 11.06 20.70
C ARG A 158 -3.46 10.94 20.28
N ASN A 159 -2.72 9.93 20.75
CA ASN A 159 -1.39 9.66 20.23
C ASN A 159 -1.51 9.01 18.85
N PRO A 160 -0.74 9.48 17.85
CA PRO A 160 -0.72 8.83 16.53
C PRO A 160 -0.24 7.38 16.64
N LYS A 161 -0.90 6.50 15.93
CA LYS A 161 -0.58 5.06 15.85
C LYS A 161 0.77 4.80 15.18
N GLY A 162 1.07 5.61 14.17
CA GLY A 162 2.31 5.60 13.39
C GLY A 162 2.86 7.00 13.21
N ASP A 163 3.67 7.18 12.19
CA ASP A 163 4.20 8.48 11.79
C ASP A 163 3.18 9.24 10.94
N ALA A 164 2.63 10.33 11.47
CA ALA A 164 1.62 11.14 10.79
C ALA A 164 2.12 11.75 9.47
N SER A 165 3.45 11.89 9.28
CA SER A 165 4.03 12.38 8.02
C SER A 165 3.71 11.48 6.84
N VAL A 166 3.51 10.18 7.07
CA VAL A 166 3.09 9.23 6.03
C VAL A 166 1.73 9.64 5.45
N LEU A 167 0.74 9.92 6.30
CA LEU A 167 -0.57 10.37 5.82
C LEU A 167 -0.51 11.78 5.22
N ALA A 168 0.30 12.68 5.80
CA ALA A 168 0.49 14.02 5.27
C ALA A 168 1.06 13.99 3.84
N TYR A 169 1.96 13.04 3.55
CA TYR A 169 2.51 12.85 2.21
C TYR A 169 1.41 12.60 1.17
N TYR A 170 0.48 11.69 1.45
CA TYR A 170 -0.60 11.34 0.52
C TYR A 170 -1.75 12.37 0.47
N ASN A 171 -1.73 13.36 1.37
CA ASN A 171 -2.75 14.43 1.43
C ASN A 171 -2.23 15.78 0.93
N GLN A 172 -1.06 15.84 0.29
CA GLN A 172 -0.57 17.06 -0.33
C GLN A 172 -1.50 17.51 -1.47
N SER A 173 -1.69 18.82 -1.61
CA SER A 173 -2.52 19.42 -2.66
C SER A 173 -1.88 19.30 -4.06
N LEU A 174 -0.55 19.21 -4.09
CA LEU A 174 0.24 19.09 -5.32
C LEU A 174 1.41 18.14 -5.10
N TYR A 175 1.43 17.01 -5.80
CA TYR A 175 2.55 16.08 -5.82
C TYR A 175 2.50 15.13 -7.03
N VAL A 176 3.61 14.49 -7.32
CA VAL A 176 3.68 13.43 -8.35
C VAL A 176 3.37 12.09 -7.69
N ALA A 177 2.30 11.43 -8.09
CA ALA A 177 2.04 10.04 -7.67
C ALA A 177 2.85 9.10 -8.57
N VAL A 178 3.72 8.32 -7.93
CA VAL A 178 4.57 7.30 -8.58
C VAL A 178 3.94 5.95 -8.33
N ALA A 179 3.46 5.27 -9.37
CA ALA A 179 2.66 4.08 -9.25
C ALA A 179 3.34 2.87 -9.91
N SER A 180 4.08 2.11 -9.12
CA SER A 180 4.77 0.89 -9.59
C SER A 180 3.77 -0.24 -9.81
N ARG A 181 3.74 -0.82 -11.01
CA ARG A 181 2.88 -1.96 -11.35
C ARG A 181 3.40 -3.28 -10.79
N ASN A 182 4.69 -3.38 -10.54
CA ASN A 182 5.35 -4.54 -9.95
C ASN A 182 6.21 -4.12 -8.76
N GLN A 183 5.75 -4.46 -7.57
CA GLN A 183 6.42 -4.14 -6.30
C GLN A 183 7.67 -4.98 -6.05
N VAL A 184 7.81 -6.10 -6.74
CA VAL A 184 8.96 -7.02 -6.62
C VAL A 184 9.51 -7.34 -8.00
N VAL A 185 10.80 -7.16 -8.17
CA VAL A 185 11.52 -7.42 -9.41
C VAL A 185 12.66 -8.41 -9.16
N LYS A 186 12.71 -9.48 -9.97
CA LYS A 186 13.84 -10.42 -9.96
C LYS A 186 15.01 -9.79 -10.72
N LEU A 187 16.21 -9.80 -10.12
CA LEU A 187 17.44 -9.27 -10.74
C LEU A 187 18.07 -10.24 -11.75
N PRO A 188 18.56 -9.73 -12.89
CA PRO A 188 18.26 -8.41 -13.46
C PRO A 188 16.81 -8.33 -13.92
N GLY A 189 16.20 -7.13 -13.90
CA GLY A 189 14.80 -6.99 -14.29
C GLY A 189 14.38 -5.57 -14.59
N ILE A 190 13.06 -5.37 -14.73
CA ILE A 190 12.46 -4.11 -15.12
C ILE A 190 11.34 -3.78 -14.12
N ALA A 191 11.37 -2.59 -13.56
CA ALA A 191 10.21 -2.00 -12.90
C ALA A 191 9.37 -1.24 -13.93
N THR A 192 8.08 -1.51 -13.96
CA THR A 192 7.12 -0.79 -14.81
C THR A 192 6.36 0.20 -13.94
N VAL A 193 6.43 1.47 -14.27
CA VAL A 193 5.93 2.57 -13.44
C VAL A 193 5.09 3.53 -14.26
N ASP A 194 3.95 3.91 -13.70
CA ASP A 194 3.14 5.02 -14.22
C ASP A 194 3.33 6.25 -13.34
N PHE A 195 3.27 7.42 -13.96
CA PHE A 195 3.41 8.69 -13.27
C PHE A 195 2.16 9.53 -13.45
N TYR A 196 1.61 9.98 -12.34
CA TYR A 196 0.46 10.86 -12.31
C TYR A 196 0.81 12.16 -11.61
N ILE A 197 0.03 13.20 -11.87
CA ILE A 197 -0.01 14.39 -11.04
C ILE A 197 -1.30 14.38 -10.23
N VAL A 198 -1.19 14.64 -8.93
CA VAL A 198 -2.30 15.10 -8.09
C VAL A 198 -2.17 16.61 -7.99
N ASN A 199 -3.21 17.34 -8.41
CA ASN A 199 -3.14 18.78 -8.67
C ASN A 199 -4.42 19.49 -8.24
N GLU A 200 -4.54 19.78 -6.96
CA GLU A 200 -5.63 20.58 -6.41
C GLU A 200 -5.31 22.10 -6.43
N GLU A 201 -4.10 22.47 -6.89
CA GLU A 201 -3.65 23.86 -7.00
C GLU A 201 -3.88 24.48 -8.40
N ASN A 202 -4.51 23.73 -9.28
CA ASN A 202 -4.81 24.17 -10.64
C ASN A 202 -3.58 24.54 -11.48
N LEU A 203 -2.45 23.85 -11.25
CA LEU A 203 -1.24 23.98 -12.07
C LEU A 203 -1.58 23.63 -13.53
N LYS A 204 -1.02 24.37 -14.50
CA LYS A 204 -1.26 24.17 -15.94
C LYS A 204 0.00 24.37 -16.77
N GLY A 205 0.00 23.78 -17.96
CA GLY A 205 1.01 24.04 -18.98
C GLY A 205 2.12 22.99 -19.03
N ALA A 206 3.15 23.32 -19.78
CA ALA A 206 4.29 22.44 -20.01
C ALA A 206 5.26 22.46 -18.83
N HIS A 207 5.69 21.26 -18.42
CA HIS A 207 6.64 21.04 -17.34
C HIS A 207 7.56 19.89 -17.70
N THR A 208 8.72 19.81 -17.06
CA THR A 208 9.62 18.67 -17.17
C THR A 208 9.43 17.74 -15.97
N LEU A 209 9.15 16.48 -16.21
CA LEU A 209 9.15 15.41 -15.19
C LEU A 209 10.56 14.83 -15.11
N ASP A 210 11.23 15.00 -13.97
CA ASP A 210 12.54 14.41 -13.65
C ASP A 210 12.32 13.11 -12.88
N ILE A 211 12.75 11.98 -13.44
CA ILE A 211 12.59 10.64 -12.88
C ILE A 211 13.96 10.11 -12.47
N LYS A 212 14.06 9.53 -11.28
CA LYS A 212 15.28 8.92 -10.75
C LYS A 212 14.99 7.54 -10.15
N LEU A 213 15.94 6.63 -10.33
CA LEU A 213 15.99 5.39 -9.54
C LEU A 213 17.17 5.49 -8.57
N ILE A 214 16.86 5.32 -7.29
CA ILE A 214 17.83 5.33 -6.21
C ILE A 214 18.01 3.89 -5.71
N ALA A 215 19.25 3.42 -5.74
CA ALA A 215 19.61 2.08 -5.30
C ALA A 215 19.62 1.97 -3.75
N PRO A 216 19.64 0.75 -3.19
CA PRO A 216 19.67 0.53 -1.74
C PRO A 216 20.86 1.19 -1.01
N ASP A 217 21.95 1.48 -1.71
CA ASP A 217 23.13 2.20 -1.17
C ASP A 217 22.99 3.73 -1.28
N GLY A 218 21.84 4.23 -1.71
CA GLY A 218 21.55 5.66 -1.85
C GLY A 218 22.03 6.31 -3.14
N LYS A 219 22.67 5.56 -4.05
CA LYS A 219 23.14 6.12 -5.32
C LYS A 219 22.03 6.20 -6.35
N VAL A 220 22.02 7.29 -7.12
CA VAL A 220 21.17 7.41 -8.31
C VAL A 220 21.78 6.55 -9.42
N VAL A 221 21.04 5.54 -9.86
CA VAL A 221 21.48 4.56 -10.88
C VAL A 221 20.76 4.69 -12.21
N TYR A 222 19.71 5.49 -12.26
CA TYR A 222 18.96 5.81 -13.48
C TYR A 222 18.37 7.21 -13.37
N THR A 223 18.35 7.93 -14.49
CA THR A 223 17.72 9.25 -14.62
C THR A 223 17.04 9.36 -15.98
N ARG A 224 15.88 10.02 -16.02
CA ARG A 224 15.14 10.31 -17.24
C ARG A 224 14.37 11.62 -17.05
N ASN A 225 14.36 12.46 -18.07
CA ASN A 225 13.56 13.68 -18.12
C ASN A 225 12.55 13.58 -19.26
N GLU A 226 11.29 13.93 -18.97
CA GLU A 226 10.21 13.90 -19.94
C GLU A 226 9.42 15.21 -19.90
N GLU A 227 9.11 15.73 -21.08
CA GLU A 227 8.20 16.86 -21.18
C GLU A 227 6.76 16.40 -21.04
N VAL A 228 6.04 17.01 -20.10
CA VAL A 228 4.65 16.70 -19.78
C VAL A 228 3.79 17.96 -19.84
N ASN A 229 2.52 17.79 -20.20
CA ASN A 229 1.58 18.91 -20.23
C ASN A 229 0.45 18.68 -19.23
N ILE A 230 0.37 19.55 -18.23
CA ILE A 230 -0.63 19.51 -17.17
C ILE A 230 -1.87 20.30 -17.58
N LYS A 231 -3.02 19.66 -17.53
CA LYS A 231 -4.30 20.23 -17.95
C LYS A 231 -4.90 21.16 -16.90
N GLY A 232 -4.82 20.79 -15.64
CA GLY A 232 -5.47 21.50 -14.54
C GLY A 232 -6.99 21.54 -14.66
N GLY A 233 -7.63 22.50 -14.01
CA GLY A 233 -9.09 22.63 -13.97
C GLY A 233 -9.73 21.47 -13.23
N GLU A 234 -10.68 20.81 -13.85
CA GLU A 234 -11.38 19.64 -13.30
C GLU A 234 -10.53 18.36 -13.31
N ASN A 235 -9.33 18.40 -13.88
CA ASN A 235 -8.39 17.28 -13.89
C ASN A 235 -7.43 17.41 -12.72
N PHE A 236 -7.90 17.18 -11.49
CA PHE A 236 -7.04 17.19 -10.31
C PHE A 236 -6.17 15.91 -10.20
N GLY A 237 -6.53 14.82 -10.88
CA GLY A 237 -5.71 13.64 -11.09
C GLY A 237 -5.49 13.40 -12.59
N GLN A 238 -4.25 13.35 -13.05
CA GLN A 238 -3.94 13.18 -14.48
C GLN A 238 -2.77 12.22 -14.66
N LEU A 239 -2.93 11.20 -15.52
CA LEU A 239 -1.83 10.37 -16.00
C LEU A 239 -0.90 11.22 -16.86
N LEU A 240 0.37 11.28 -16.50
CA LEU A 240 1.42 12.01 -17.23
C LEU A 240 2.18 11.05 -18.16
N LEU A 241 2.65 9.93 -17.62
CA LEU A 241 3.37 8.89 -18.37
C LEU A 241 2.82 7.51 -17.98
N GLU A 242 2.68 6.64 -18.97
CA GLU A 242 2.24 5.27 -18.80
C GLU A 242 3.34 4.29 -19.23
N ASP A 243 3.41 3.13 -18.55
CA ASP A 243 4.31 2.00 -18.90
C ASP A 243 5.80 2.39 -19.00
N VAL A 244 6.29 3.23 -18.11
CA VAL A 244 7.71 3.59 -18.09
C VAL A 244 8.51 2.43 -17.55
N GLU A 245 9.34 1.86 -18.40
CA GLU A 245 10.27 0.77 -18.05
C GLU A 245 11.56 1.33 -17.45
N ILE A 246 11.85 0.93 -16.22
CA ILE A 246 13.05 1.33 -15.48
C ILE A 246 13.88 0.07 -15.21
N PRO A 247 15.07 -0.07 -15.85
CA PRO A 247 15.91 -1.24 -15.65
C PRO A 247 16.56 -1.25 -14.25
N ILE A 248 16.48 -2.40 -13.59
CA ILE A 248 17.13 -2.64 -12.30
C ILE A 248 18.22 -3.70 -12.48
N ASN A 249 19.48 -3.24 -12.47
CA ASN A 249 20.66 -4.07 -12.71
C ASN A 249 21.68 -3.80 -11.58
N GLY A 250 21.50 -4.35 -10.41
CA GLY A 250 22.40 -4.05 -9.30
C GLY A 250 22.28 -5.03 -8.16
N MET A 251 22.42 -4.53 -6.96
CA MET A 251 22.29 -5.32 -5.74
C MET A 251 20.82 -5.59 -5.40
N ALA A 252 20.57 -6.68 -4.67
CA ALA A 252 19.27 -6.93 -4.07
C ALA A 252 18.99 -5.92 -2.95
N GLY A 253 17.72 -5.52 -2.81
CA GLY A 253 17.28 -4.58 -1.79
C GLY A 253 16.16 -3.68 -2.29
N THR A 254 15.79 -2.70 -1.48
CA THR A 254 14.72 -1.74 -1.81
C THR A 254 15.28 -0.60 -2.63
N TYR A 255 14.77 -0.43 -3.83
CA TYR A 255 15.00 0.70 -4.72
C TYR A 255 13.88 1.70 -4.56
N ARG A 256 14.20 3.00 -4.66
CA ARG A 256 13.21 4.07 -4.65
C ARG A 256 13.15 4.74 -6.01
N VAL A 257 11.98 4.75 -6.61
CA VAL A 257 11.67 5.54 -7.80
C VAL A 257 11.19 6.90 -7.32
N GLU A 258 11.91 7.94 -7.62
CA GLU A 258 11.51 9.32 -7.34
C GLU A 258 11.14 10.04 -8.63
N ALA A 259 10.14 10.89 -8.56
CA ALA A 259 9.80 11.79 -9.65
C ALA A 259 9.42 13.17 -9.13
N GLY A 260 9.76 14.21 -9.91
CA GLY A 260 9.43 15.57 -9.54
C GLY A 260 9.26 16.47 -10.75
N LEU A 261 8.40 17.48 -10.61
CA LEU A 261 8.14 18.46 -11.66
C LEU A 261 9.10 19.65 -11.54
N LYS A 262 9.57 20.11 -12.69
CA LYS A 262 10.35 21.34 -12.87
C LYS A 262 9.63 22.28 -13.82
N ALA A 263 9.71 23.58 -13.59
CA ALA A 263 9.20 24.61 -14.48
C ALA A 263 10.35 25.48 -14.98
N GLY A 264 10.61 25.48 -16.28
CA GLY A 264 11.59 26.41 -16.90
C GLY A 264 13.02 26.35 -16.32
N GLY A 265 13.46 25.17 -15.85
CA GLY A 265 14.78 24.99 -15.21
C GLY A 265 14.85 25.34 -13.73
N GLN A 266 13.73 25.67 -13.09
CA GLN A 266 13.62 25.90 -11.64
C GLN A 266 13.69 24.59 -10.85
N GLU A 267 13.93 24.73 -9.53
CA GLU A 267 13.95 23.59 -8.61
C GLU A 267 12.66 22.78 -8.66
N ILE A 268 12.79 21.49 -8.33
CA ILE A 268 11.65 20.56 -8.22
C ILE A 268 10.70 21.05 -7.14
N PHE A 269 9.44 21.25 -7.48
CA PHE A 269 8.43 21.81 -6.58
C PHE A 269 7.31 20.81 -6.21
N ALA A 270 7.13 19.74 -6.99
CA ALA A 270 6.19 18.67 -6.70
C ALA A 270 6.93 17.35 -6.78
N LEU A 271 7.07 16.67 -5.66
CA LEU A 271 7.83 15.44 -5.52
C LEU A 271 6.92 14.27 -5.23
N GLY A 272 7.30 13.09 -5.71
CA GLY A 272 6.69 11.83 -5.34
C GLY A 272 7.66 10.67 -5.40
N ASN A 273 7.32 9.58 -4.76
CA ASN A 273 8.14 8.37 -4.80
C ASN A 273 7.31 7.10 -4.58
N ASP A 274 7.88 5.99 -5.05
CA ASP A 274 7.43 4.63 -4.73
C ASP A 274 8.63 3.70 -4.58
N GLU A 275 8.42 2.55 -3.95
CA GLU A 275 9.47 1.57 -3.69
C GLU A 275 9.27 0.30 -4.50
N VAL A 276 10.38 -0.25 -5.00
CA VAL A 276 10.43 -1.54 -5.67
C VAL A 276 11.49 -2.41 -5.02
N VAL A 277 11.11 -3.59 -4.58
CA VAL A 277 12.03 -4.55 -3.97
C VAL A 277 12.67 -5.41 -5.04
N ALA A 278 13.97 -5.26 -5.24
CA ALA A 278 14.74 -6.08 -6.14
C ALA A 278 15.29 -7.31 -5.40
N VAL A 279 14.98 -8.48 -5.91
CA VAL A 279 15.38 -9.75 -5.30
C VAL A 279 16.32 -10.53 -6.20
N SER A 280 17.43 -10.98 -5.63
CA SER A 280 18.31 -11.97 -6.26
C SER A 280 18.01 -13.31 -5.61
N TRP A 281 17.38 -14.21 -6.35
CA TRP A 281 17.16 -15.55 -5.87
C TRP A 281 17.52 -16.56 -6.96
N GLN A 282 18.21 -17.58 -6.53
CA GLN A 282 18.35 -18.79 -7.32
C GLN A 282 17.35 -19.79 -6.77
N ALA A 283 16.53 -20.34 -7.63
CA ALA A 283 15.69 -21.44 -7.23
C ALA A 283 16.60 -22.58 -6.82
N SER A 284 16.63 -22.92 -5.54
CA SER A 284 17.20 -24.19 -5.11
C SER A 284 16.28 -25.29 -5.62
N ASP A 285 16.87 -26.23 -6.34
CA ASP A 285 16.16 -27.44 -6.72
C ASP A 285 15.71 -28.17 -5.45
N LEU A 286 14.43 -28.32 -5.26
CA LEU A 286 13.92 -29.14 -4.19
C LEU A 286 14.30 -30.58 -4.50
N ALA A 287 15.13 -31.18 -3.63
CA ALA A 287 15.51 -32.57 -3.77
C ALA A 287 14.28 -33.48 -3.63
N GLY A 288 14.26 -34.56 -4.43
CA GLY A 288 13.21 -35.55 -4.36
C GLY A 288 12.06 -35.35 -5.34
N LYS A 289 11.05 -36.21 -5.23
CA LYS A 289 9.87 -36.24 -6.08
C LYS A 289 8.79 -35.32 -5.53
N GLY A 290 8.46 -34.29 -6.29
CA GLY A 290 7.42 -33.33 -5.92
C GLY A 290 6.23 -33.32 -6.87
N ALA A 291 5.12 -32.77 -6.38
CA ALA A 291 3.92 -32.49 -7.17
C ALA A 291 3.22 -31.23 -6.66
N TYR A 292 2.22 -30.73 -7.38
CA TYR A 292 1.31 -29.69 -6.91
C TYR A 292 -0.14 -30.17 -6.87
N TYR A 293 -0.93 -29.59 -5.97
CA TYR A 293 -2.37 -29.87 -5.82
C TYR A 293 -3.12 -28.57 -5.46
N GLY A 294 -4.19 -28.27 -6.19
CA GLY A 294 -5.05 -27.10 -5.89
C GLY A 294 -5.66 -26.47 -7.14
N SER A 295 -6.28 -25.31 -6.96
CA SER A 295 -7.03 -24.60 -8.00
C SER A 295 -6.18 -23.69 -8.89
N ASN A 296 -4.94 -23.32 -8.48
CA ASN A 296 -4.03 -22.43 -9.22
C ASN A 296 -2.93 -23.21 -9.94
N ASN A 297 -3.26 -24.37 -10.45
CA ASN A 297 -2.33 -25.36 -10.99
C ASN A 297 -1.36 -24.79 -12.05
N ASP A 298 -1.89 -24.04 -13.01
CA ASP A 298 -1.08 -23.50 -14.12
C ASP A 298 -0.04 -22.50 -13.66
N LYS A 299 -0.37 -21.67 -12.67
CA LYS A 299 0.55 -20.66 -12.14
C LYS A 299 1.69 -21.27 -11.36
N VAL A 300 1.41 -22.30 -10.55
CA VAL A 300 2.42 -22.99 -9.73
C VAL A 300 3.38 -23.76 -10.64
N ALA A 301 2.85 -24.51 -11.62
CA ALA A 301 3.66 -25.26 -12.58
C ALA A 301 4.53 -24.32 -13.42
N ALA A 302 3.95 -23.23 -13.94
CA ALA A 302 4.67 -22.22 -14.71
C ALA A 302 5.78 -21.56 -13.88
N PHE A 303 5.49 -21.18 -12.63
CA PHE A 303 6.49 -20.61 -11.74
C PHE A 303 7.64 -21.58 -11.47
N TYR A 304 7.33 -22.84 -11.14
CA TYR A 304 8.34 -23.86 -10.87
C TYR A 304 9.23 -24.08 -12.09
N LYS A 305 8.62 -24.20 -13.28
CA LYS A 305 9.36 -24.36 -14.55
C LYS A 305 10.25 -23.15 -14.84
N GLN A 306 9.73 -21.94 -14.65
CA GLN A 306 10.51 -20.70 -14.82
C GLN A 306 11.69 -20.64 -13.84
N ALA A 307 11.46 -21.07 -12.61
CA ALA A 307 12.42 -21.00 -11.53
C ALA A 307 13.54 -22.05 -11.63
N THR A 308 13.19 -23.27 -12.02
CA THR A 308 14.09 -24.45 -11.96
C THR A 308 14.46 -25.03 -13.33
N GLY A 309 13.75 -24.65 -14.39
CA GLY A 309 13.84 -25.28 -15.72
C GLY A 309 13.16 -26.65 -15.81
N LYS A 310 12.53 -27.14 -14.73
CA LYS A 310 11.93 -28.47 -14.64
C LYS A 310 10.40 -28.40 -14.61
N GLU A 311 9.75 -29.42 -15.11
CA GLU A 311 8.30 -29.54 -14.99
C GLU A 311 7.91 -30.01 -13.58
N LEU A 312 6.83 -29.43 -13.04
CA LEU A 312 6.20 -29.89 -11.81
C LEU A 312 4.87 -30.56 -12.17
N PRO A 313 4.71 -31.88 -11.94
CA PRO A 313 3.49 -32.56 -12.31
C PRO A 313 2.34 -32.25 -11.32
N ALA A 314 1.11 -32.30 -11.84
CA ALA A 314 -0.08 -32.29 -10.99
C ALA A 314 -0.12 -33.57 -10.14
N PHE A 315 -0.55 -33.44 -8.89
CA PHE A 315 -0.71 -34.59 -8.01
C PHE A 315 -1.84 -35.51 -8.49
N THR A 316 -1.53 -36.79 -8.54
CA THR A 316 -2.54 -37.86 -8.72
C THR A 316 -2.37 -38.92 -7.63
N SER A 317 -3.45 -39.63 -7.29
CA SER A 317 -3.41 -40.69 -6.29
C SER A 317 -2.49 -41.86 -6.65
N GLU A 318 -2.11 -41.97 -7.93
CA GLU A 318 -1.25 -43.02 -8.46
C GLU A 318 0.25 -42.72 -8.36
N MET A 319 0.61 -41.50 -7.96
CA MET A 319 2.02 -41.06 -7.95
C MET A 319 2.92 -41.77 -6.94
N GLY A 320 2.34 -42.52 -6.02
CA GLY A 320 3.08 -43.15 -4.94
C GLY A 320 3.64 -42.13 -3.93
N LYS A 321 4.73 -42.48 -3.26
CA LYS A 321 5.33 -41.60 -2.24
C LYS A 321 5.94 -40.36 -2.88
N LEU A 322 5.53 -39.18 -2.41
CA LEU A 322 6.15 -37.90 -2.69
C LEU A 322 7.03 -37.48 -1.52
N ASP A 323 8.11 -36.74 -1.82
CA ASP A 323 8.97 -36.12 -0.82
C ASP A 323 8.39 -34.76 -0.40
N TRP A 324 7.67 -34.08 -1.30
CA TRP A 324 6.99 -32.82 -1.03
C TRP A 324 5.78 -32.60 -1.94
N LEU A 325 4.83 -31.79 -1.47
CA LEU A 325 3.63 -31.40 -2.20
C LEU A 325 3.35 -29.90 -1.98
N VAL A 326 3.17 -29.16 -3.07
CA VAL A 326 2.69 -27.77 -3.02
C VAL A 326 1.16 -27.81 -3.07
N VAL A 327 0.51 -27.23 -2.08
CA VAL A 327 -0.97 -27.12 -2.03
C VAL A 327 -1.33 -25.64 -2.16
N THR A 328 -2.27 -25.31 -3.08
CA THR A 328 -2.69 -23.94 -3.38
C THR A 328 -4.20 -23.76 -3.30
#